data_ef386f5b9bbcb6930084cf6d976b6f1e
#
_entry.id   ef386f5b9bbcb6930084cf6d976b6f1e
#
_cell.length_a   1.000
_cell.length_b   1.000
_cell.length_c   1.000
_cell.angle_alpha   90.00
_cell.angle_beta   90.00
_cell.angle_gamma   90.00
#
_symmetry.space_group_name_H-M   'P 1'
#
loop_
_entity.id
_entity.type
_entity.pdbx_description
1 polymer ?
#
loop_
_entity_poly.entity_id
_entity_poly.type
_entity_poly.pdbx_seq_one_letter_code
_entity_poly.pdbx_strand_id
1 'polypeptide(L)'
;MSSTICALATPPGAGGIAVVRVSGPEAYAVVGEIFTPLNPAKRVAEAKGYTAMLGHYHLRGEEMDETIALFFRAPHSYTGEDVIELSVHGGNAMAQGLLEALYLAGAAPAGPGEFTRRALENGRMSLTQAEAVMEIISAEGRQGAALAKSALDGALARRIAGIQAALQTLAAHLTAWIDYPEEDVPEVSQAELITTLSEQKDTLDQLIAGYGAGAVLRRGVDCVLLGRPNVGKSTLLNLLAGFDRAIVTSIAGTTRDVLEQAVILGDTGIRLNLFDTAGVRDVGGARRCCGSRGHPPQLEKAGGSRAGAGRVRPGRPR
;
A
#
# COMPACT_ATOMS: atom_id res chain seq x y z
N MET A 1 -4.32 -11.00 23.10
CA MET A 1 -5.14 -11.78 22.14
C MET A 1 -5.65 -10.80 21.10
N SER A 2 -5.50 -11.11 19.80
CA SER A 2 -6.05 -10.24 18.76
C SER A 2 -7.58 -10.25 18.82
N SER A 3 -8.20 -9.07 18.80
CA SER A 3 -9.66 -8.96 18.75
C SER A 3 -10.20 -9.35 17.37
N THR A 4 -11.39 -9.92 17.31
CA THR A 4 -12.11 -10.08 16.03
C THR A 4 -12.58 -8.72 15.55
N ILE A 5 -12.24 -8.36 14.31
CA ILE A 5 -12.56 -7.07 13.70
C ILE A 5 -13.46 -7.23 12.50
N CYS A 6 -14.23 -6.20 12.19
CA CYS A 6 -14.99 -6.13 10.95
C CYS A 6 -15.00 -4.72 10.33
N ALA A 7 -15.14 -4.66 9.04
CA ALA A 7 -15.32 -3.42 8.27
C ALA A 7 -15.98 -3.68 6.93
N LEU A 8 -16.57 -2.63 6.37
CA LEU A 8 -17.01 -2.60 4.98
C LEU A 8 -15.78 -2.71 4.05
N ALA A 9 -15.76 -3.71 3.19
CA ALA A 9 -14.66 -3.99 2.24
C ALA A 9 -14.92 -3.38 0.85
N THR A 10 -16.14 -2.95 0.56
CA THR A 10 -16.53 -2.22 -0.66
C THR A 10 -16.58 -0.72 -0.39
N PRO A 11 -16.40 0.14 -1.41
CA PRO A 11 -16.57 1.58 -1.25
C PRO A 11 -17.96 1.91 -0.67
N PRO A 12 -18.08 2.93 0.21
CA PRO A 12 -19.37 3.37 0.71
C PRO A 12 -20.19 4.01 -0.42
N GLY A 13 -21.50 3.78 -0.43
CA GLY A 13 -22.42 4.34 -1.43
C GLY A 13 -23.46 3.33 -1.89
N ALA A 14 -24.40 3.77 -2.71
CA ALA A 14 -25.39 2.90 -3.32
C ALA A 14 -24.75 2.06 -4.44
N GLY A 15 -24.85 0.75 -4.34
CA GLY A 15 -24.34 -0.22 -5.31
C GLY A 15 -25.24 -1.46 -5.36
N GLY A 16 -24.95 -2.41 -6.20
CA GLY A 16 -25.67 -3.68 -6.25
C GLY A 16 -25.38 -4.57 -5.05
N ILE A 17 -24.16 -4.54 -4.53
CA ILE A 17 -23.65 -5.40 -3.46
C ILE A 17 -22.75 -4.60 -2.52
N ALA A 18 -22.85 -4.87 -1.22
CA ALA A 18 -21.90 -4.44 -0.20
C ALA A 18 -21.29 -5.67 0.47
N VAL A 19 -19.99 -5.64 0.71
CA VAL A 19 -19.26 -6.73 1.36
C VAL A 19 -18.68 -6.25 2.67
N VAL A 20 -19.01 -6.94 3.77
CA VAL A 20 -18.38 -6.74 5.07
C VAL A 20 -17.43 -7.89 5.35
N ARG A 21 -16.18 -7.58 5.70
CA ARG A 21 -15.18 -8.58 6.09
C ARG A 21 -15.07 -8.65 7.60
N VAL A 22 -15.05 -9.85 8.13
CA VAL A 22 -14.80 -10.18 9.55
C VAL A 22 -13.52 -10.99 9.62
N SER A 23 -12.58 -10.66 10.52
CA SER A 23 -11.32 -11.37 10.69
C SER A 23 -10.95 -11.48 12.16
N GLY A 24 -10.51 -12.63 12.58
CA GLY A 24 -10.02 -12.87 13.94
C GLY A 24 -10.43 -14.23 14.51
N PRO A 25 -9.99 -14.53 15.74
CA PRO A 25 -10.19 -15.85 16.34
C PRO A 25 -11.67 -16.21 16.57
N GLU A 26 -12.53 -15.22 16.84
CA GLU A 26 -13.97 -15.41 17.08
C GLU A 26 -14.83 -15.15 15.84
N ALA A 27 -14.24 -15.02 14.64
CA ALA A 27 -14.98 -14.65 13.42
C ALA A 27 -16.17 -15.59 13.15
N TYR A 28 -16.00 -16.89 13.34
CA TYR A 28 -17.04 -17.89 13.13
C TYR A 28 -18.11 -17.87 14.22
N ALA A 29 -17.75 -17.60 15.46
CA ALA A 29 -18.69 -17.46 16.57
C ALA A 29 -19.56 -16.20 16.36
N VAL A 30 -18.93 -15.06 16.15
CA VAL A 30 -19.58 -13.77 15.91
C VAL A 30 -20.57 -13.83 14.74
N VAL A 31 -20.13 -14.37 13.59
CA VAL A 31 -21.02 -14.52 12.42
C VAL A 31 -22.12 -15.54 12.68
N GLY A 32 -21.83 -16.61 13.46
CA GLY A 32 -22.81 -17.63 13.82
C GLY A 32 -23.98 -17.11 14.67
N GLU A 33 -23.80 -16.01 15.40
CA GLU A 33 -24.87 -15.37 16.18
C GLU A 33 -25.84 -14.57 15.33
N ILE A 34 -25.37 -14.01 14.20
CA ILE A 34 -26.18 -13.10 13.38
C ILE A 34 -26.64 -13.70 12.05
N PHE A 35 -26.04 -14.80 11.59
CA PHE A 35 -26.30 -15.38 10.28
C PHE A 35 -26.94 -16.77 10.39
N THR A 36 -28.10 -16.93 9.76
CA THR A 36 -28.82 -18.19 9.67
C THR A 36 -28.72 -18.75 8.24
N PRO A 37 -28.06 -19.90 8.04
CA PRO A 37 -28.02 -20.54 6.73
C PRO A 37 -29.43 -20.94 6.24
N LEU A 38 -29.70 -20.73 4.96
CA LEU A 38 -30.96 -21.17 4.33
C LEU A 38 -31.14 -22.70 4.40
N ASN A 39 -30.03 -23.44 4.34
CA ASN A 39 -30.06 -24.89 4.55
C ASN A 39 -29.90 -25.18 6.05
N PRO A 40 -30.94 -25.71 6.74
CA PRO A 40 -30.91 -25.93 8.16
C PRO A 40 -29.93 -27.03 8.65
N ALA A 41 -29.45 -27.84 7.72
CA ALA A 41 -28.41 -28.85 8.01
C ALA A 41 -26.99 -28.24 8.08
N LYS A 42 -26.81 -27.00 7.66
CA LYS A 42 -25.50 -26.31 7.68
C LYS A 42 -25.38 -25.42 8.92
N ARG A 43 -24.18 -25.35 9.47
CA ARG A 43 -23.82 -24.48 10.60
C ARG A 43 -22.58 -23.68 10.27
N VAL A 44 -22.55 -22.40 10.67
CA VAL A 44 -21.41 -21.51 10.47
C VAL A 44 -20.14 -22.10 11.10
N ALA A 45 -20.21 -22.60 12.33
CA ALA A 45 -19.09 -23.18 13.06
C ALA A 45 -18.40 -24.36 12.32
N GLU A 46 -19.19 -25.13 11.55
CA GLU A 46 -18.70 -26.30 10.81
C GLU A 46 -18.27 -25.99 9.37
N ALA A 47 -18.39 -24.72 8.95
CA ALA A 47 -18.04 -24.31 7.59
C ALA A 47 -16.56 -24.52 7.32
N LYS A 48 -16.27 -25.19 6.21
CA LYS A 48 -14.89 -25.41 5.73
C LYS A 48 -14.37 -24.15 5.03
N GLY A 49 -13.07 -23.95 5.03
CA GLY A 49 -12.45 -22.90 4.22
C GLY A 49 -12.78 -23.06 2.73
N TYR A 50 -12.85 -21.93 2.02
CA TYR A 50 -13.20 -21.83 0.59
C TYR A 50 -14.59 -22.37 0.24
N THR A 51 -15.54 -22.19 1.16
CA THR A 51 -16.95 -22.53 0.93
C THR A 51 -17.83 -21.31 1.05
N ALA A 52 -19.05 -21.40 0.50
CA ALA A 52 -20.07 -20.38 0.57
C ALA A 52 -21.37 -20.94 1.17
N MET A 53 -22.13 -20.08 1.85
CA MET A 53 -23.47 -20.37 2.30
C MET A 53 -24.39 -19.21 1.94
N LEU A 54 -25.57 -19.51 1.44
CA LEU A 54 -26.67 -18.58 1.34
C LEU A 54 -27.49 -18.65 2.63
N GLY A 55 -27.95 -17.52 3.12
CA GLY A 55 -28.75 -17.40 4.35
C GLY A 55 -29.23 -15.97 4.55
N HIS A 56 -29.63 -15.67 5.75
CA HIS A 56 -30.12 -14.34 6.15
C HIS A 56 -29.32 -13.83 7.34
N TYR A 57 -29.00 -12.54 7.36
CA TYR A 57 -28.49 -11.92 8.58
C TYR A 57 -29.61 -11.28 9.37
N HIS A 58 -29.45 -11.28 10.70
CA HIS A 58 -30.40 -10.74 11.64
C HIS A 58 -29.80 -9.60 12.45
N LEU A 59 -30.59 -8.56 12.67
CA LEU A 59 -30.27 -7.47 13.57
C LEU A 59 -31.35 -7.42 14.67
N ARG A 60 -30.96 -7.57 15.94
CA ARG A 60 -31.88 -7.56 17.12
C ARG A 60 -33.02 -8.55 16.98
N GLY A 61 -32.79 -9.68 16.33
CA GLY A 61 -33.78 -10.73 16.14
C GLY A 61 -34.70 -10.56 14.93
N GLU A 62 -34.58 -9.48 14.19
CA GLU A 62 -35.26 -9.26 12.92
C GLU A 62 -34.43 -9.70 11.74
N GLU A 63 -35.03 -10.43 10.79
CA GLU A 63 -34.41 -10.78 9.53
C GLU A 63 -34.30 -9.52 8.65
N MET A 64 -33.05 -9.22 8.20
CA MET A 64 -32.77 -7.97 7.50
C MET A 64 -32.55 -8.15 5.99
N ASP A 65 -31.74 -9.14 5.58
CA ASP A 65 -31.37 -9.28 4.17
C ASP A 65 -30.89 -10.69 3.87
N GLU A 66 -31.11 -11.12 2.61
CA GLU A 66 -30.51 -12.32 2.07
C GLU A 66 -28.99 -12.08 1.86
N THR A 67 -28.19 -12.98 2.37
CA THR A 67 -26.75 -12.78 2.53
C THR A 67 -25.97 -14.00 2.04
N ILE A 68 -24.90 -13.77 1.28
CA ILE A 68 -23.94 -14.80 0.96
C ILE A 68 -22.75 -14.67 1.90
N ALA A 69 -22.47 -15.72 2.67
CA ALA A 69 -21.29 -15.80 3.52
C ALA A 69 -20.22 -16.66 2.85
N LEU A 70 -19.01 -16.09 2.67
CA LEU A 70 -17.81 -16.78 2.19
C LEU A 70 -16.90 -17.06 3.37
N PHE A 71 -16.43 -18.28 3.50
CA PHE A 71 -15.65 -18.78 4.63
C PHE A 71 -14.21 -19.08 4.29
N PHE A 72 -13.28 -18.58 5.10
CA PHE A 72 -11.84 -18.82 4.97
C PHE A 72 -11.28 -19.21 6.34
N ARG A 73 -10.62 -20.36 6.42
CA ARG A 73 -9.97 -20.84 7.64
C ARG A 73 -8.49 -20.47 7.67
N ALA A 74 -8.03 -20.11 8.85
CA ALA A 74 -6.60 -19.94 9.09
C ALA A 74 -5.82 -21.22 8.73
N PRO A 75 -4.59 -21.10 8.20
CA PRO A 75 -3.90 -19.88 7.79
C PRO A 75 -4.24 -19.43 6.35
N HIS A 76 -5.18 -20.09 5.69
CA HIS A 76 -5.51 -19.91 4.27
C HIS A 76 -6.59 -18.84 4.08
N SER A 77 -6.30 -17.60 4.46
CA SER A 77 -7.15 -16.41 4.34
C SER A 77 -6.31 -15.20 3.95
N TYR A 78 -6.94 -14.03 3.78
CA TYR A 78 -6.24 -12.79 3.51
C TYR A 78 -5.32 -12.38 4.67
N THR A 79 -5.83 -12.41 5.89
CA THR A 79 -5.10 -12.01 7.10
C THR A 79 -4.25 -13.12 7.73
N GLY A 80 -4.44 -14.37 7.30
CA GLY A 80 -3.89 -15.56 7.98
C GLY A 80 -4.69 -16.00 9.20
N GLU A 81 -5.73 -15.24 9.59
CA GLU A 81 -6.71 -15.60 10.63
C GLU A 81 -7.94 -16.29 10.03
N ASP A 82 -8.90 -16.69 10.84
CA ASP A 82 -10.23 -17.04 10.36
C ASP A 82 -10.90 -15.78 9.80
N VAL A 83 -11.41 -15.87 8.55
CA VAL A 83 -12.03 -14.75 7.84
C VAL A 83 -13.38 -15.18 7.27
N ILE A 84 -14.38 -14.30 7.40
CA ILE A 84 -15.68 -14.45 6.75
C ILE A 84 -16.00 -13.15 6.00
N GLU A 85 -16.47 -13.27 4.77
CA GLU A 85 -16.99 -12.16 4.00
C GLU A 85 -18.49 -12.33 3.81
N LEU A 86 -19.25 -11.32 4.24
CA LEU A 86 -20.70 -11.28 4.16
C LEU A 86 -21.10 -10.30 3.06
N SER A 87 -21.76 -10.81 2.02
CA SER A 87 -22.27 -10.01 0.91
C SER A 87 -23.76 -9.79 1.06
N VAL A 88 -24.16 -8.53 1.17
CA VAL A 88 -25.56 -8.06 1.29
C VAL A 88 -25.90 -7.12 0.14
N HIS A 89 -27.18 -6.76 -0.02
CA HIS A 89 -27.56 -5.72 -0.97
C HIS A 89 -26.87 -4.39 -0.66
N GLY A 90 -26.39 -3.70 -1.69
CA GLY A 90 -25.47 -2.57 -1.61
C GLY A 90 -26.09 -1.23 -1.22
N GLY A 91 -27.11 -1.26 -0.35
CA GLY A 91 -27.67 -0.07 0.26
C GLY A 91 -26.95 0.31 1.56
N ASN A 92 -26.80 1.61 1.84
CA ASN A 92 -26.19 2.07 3.10
C ASN A 92 -26.88 1.48 4.34
N ALA A 93 -28.21 1.35 4.32
CA ALA A 93 -28.97 0.80 5.45
C ALA A 93 -28.59 -0.67 5.73
N MET A 94 -28.50 -1.51 4.68
CA MET A 94 -28.14 -2.92 4.83
C MET A 94 -26.70 -3.10 5.30
N ALA A 95 -25.76 -2.37 4.70
CA ALA A 95 -24.36 -2.41 5.10
C ALA A 95 -24.13 -1.93 6.55
N GLN A 96 -24.79 -0.84 6.97
CA GLN A 96 -24.70 -0.33 8.33
C GLN A 96 -25.40 -1.26 9.33
N GLY A 97 -26.55 -1.82 8.98
CA GLY A 97 -27.26 -2.80 9.80
C GLY A 97 -26.43 -4.05 10.04
N LEU A 98 -25.72 -4.55 9.01
CA LEU A 98 -24.82 -5.68 9.13
C LEU A 98 -23.62 -5.38 10.04
N LEU A 99 -23.01 -4.19 9.92
CA LEU A 99 -21.94 -3.76 10.82
C LEU A 99 -22.45 -3.64 12.27
N GLU A 100 -23.62 -3.05 12.48
CA GLU A 100 -24.24 -2.97 13.82
C GLU A 100 -24.46 -4.36 14.41
N ALA A 101 -25.02 -5.30 13.64
CA ALA A 101 -25.22 -6.68 14.08
C ALA A 101 -23.91 -7.35 14.52
N LEU A 102 -22.84 -7.18 13.74
CA LEU A 102 -21.52 -7.71 14.05
C LEU A 102 -20.90 -7.08 15.31
N TYR A 103 -21.09 -5.77 15.51
CA TYR A 103 -20.62 -5.10 16.72
C TYR A 103 -21.38 -5.57 17.97
N LEU A 104 -22.67 -5.78 17.86
CA LEU A 104 -23.49 -6.33 18.97
C LEU A 104 -23.09 -7.77 19.30
N ALA A 105 -22.66 -8.56 18.29
CA ALA A 105 -22.15 -9.91 18.46
C ALA A 105 -20.67 -9.95 18.94
N GLY A 106 -20.03 -8.81 19.19
CA GLY A 106 -18.71 -8.73 19.81
C GLY A 106 -17.54 -8.45 18.87
N ALA A 107 -17.79 -8.19 17.58
CA ALA A 107 -16.72 -7.71 16.70
C ALA A 107 -16.37 -6.25 17.00
N ALA A 108 -15.09 -5.89 16.87
CA ALA A 108 -14.62 -4.52 16.95
C ALA A 108 -14.51 -3.89 15.54
N PRO A 109 -14.66 -2.56 15.39
CA PRO A 109 -14.42 -1.90 14.13
C PRO A 109 -12.94 -2.00 13.74
N ALA A 110 -12.65 -2.37 12.49
CA ALA A 110 -11.29 -2.39 11.99
C ALA A 110 -10.77 -0.96 11.76
N GLY A 111 -9.52 -0.71 12.13
CA GLY A 111 -8.81 0.51 11.79
C GLY A 111 -8.40 0.56 10.30
N PRO A 112 -8.00 1.74 9.79
CA PRO A 112 -7.52 1.88 8.42
C PRO A 112 -6.34 0.93 8.14
N GLY A 113 -6.44 0.11 7.08
CA GLY A 113 -5.41 -0.84 6.68
C GLY A 113 -5.19 -2.02 7.62
N GLU A 114 -6.04 -2.22 8.64
CA GLU A 114 -5.81 -3.21 9.70
C GLU A 114 -5.79 -4.65 9.18
N PHE A 115 -6.62 -5.02 8.22
CA PHE A 115 -6.56 -6.36 7.61
C PHE A 115 -5.21 -6.61 6.93
N THR A 116 -4.67 -5.63 6.21
CA THR A 116 -3.35 -5.74 5.55
C THR A 116 -2.22 -5.78 6.58
N ARG A 117 -2.32 -5.00 7.66
CA ARG A 117 -1.38 -5.04 8.77
C ARG A 117 -1.34 -6.43 9.41
N ARG A 118 -2.50 -7.05 9.70
CA ARG A 118 -2.59 -8.41 10.25
C ARG A 118 -2.02 -9.44 9.29
N ALA A 119 -2.26 -9.29 7.98
CA ALA A 119 -1.66 -10.15 6.97
C ALA A 119 -0.12 -10.09 6.98
N LEU A 120 0.46 -8.89 7.18
CA LEU A 120 1.90 -8.70 7.36
C LEU A 120 2.40 -9.33 8.67
N GLU A 121 1.74 -9.06 9.80
CA GLU A 121 2.08 -9.59 11.12
C GLU A 121 2.02 -11.13 11.16
N ASN A 122 1.08 -11.73 10.44
CA ASN A 122 0.92 -13.17 10.30
C ASN A 122 1.79 -13.80 9.18
N GLY A 123 2.69 -13.04 8.57
CA GLY A 123 3.62 -13.53 7.54
C GLY A 123 2.97 -13.92 6.20
N ARG A 124 1.72 -13.48 5.95
CA ARG A 124 1.02 -13.74 4.67
C ARG A 124 1.59 -12.91 3.52
N MET A 125 2.18 -11.78 3.83
CA MET A 125 2.82 -10.89 2.86
C MET A 125 4.01 -10.17 3.50
N SER A 126 4.95 -9.74 2.67
CA SER A 126 6.06 -8.87 3.07
C SER A 126 5.60 -7.42 3.18
N LEU A 127 6.42 -6.56 3.79
CA LEU A 127 6.14 -5.11 3.88
C LEU A 127 5.94 -4.49 2.48
N THR A 128 6.78 -4.84 1.53
CA THR A 128 6.68 -4.32 0.15
C THR A 128 5.39 -4.77 -0.56
N GLN A 129 4.88 -5.96 -0.25
CA GLN A 129 3.60 -6.44 -0.75
C GLN A 129 2.43 -5.71 -0.07
N ALA A 130 2.52 -5.45 1.24
CA ALA A 130 1.50 -4.69 1.97
C ALA A 130 1.37 -3.25 1.43
N GLU A 131 2.48 -2.60 1.12
CA GLU A 131 2.49 -1.28 0.46
C GLU A 131 1.86 -1.34 -0.95
N ALA A 132 2.17 -2.40 -1.72
CA ALA A 132 1.65 -2.59 -3.06
C ALA A 132 0.13 -2.81 -3.12
N VAL A 133 -0.52 -3.26 -2.03
CA VAL A 133 -1.99 -3.36 -1.96
C VAL A 133 -2.65 -2.00 -2.20
N MET A 134 -2.15 -0.93 -1.57
CA MET A 134 -2.69 0.42 -1.79
C MET A 134 -2.35 0.95 -3.17
N GLU A 135 -1.16 0.62 -3.70
CA GLU A 135 -0.77 1.02 -5.05
C GLU A 135 -1.67 0.39 -6.11
N ILE A 136 -2.04 -0.89 -5.99
CA ILE A 136 -2.93 -1.55 -6.95
C ILE A 136 -4.37 -1.02 -6.89
N ILE A 137 -4.85 -0.67 -5.68
CA ILE A 137 -6.19 -0.09 -5.50
C ILE A 137 -6.26 1.32 -6.11
N SER A 138 -5.19 2.11 -5.98
CA SER A 138 -5.12 3.48 -6.48
C SER A 138 -4.62 3.60 -7.92
N ALA A 139 -4.23 2.50 -8.55
CA ALA A 139 -3.72 2.51 -9.92
C ALA A 139 -4.82 2.88 -10.93
N GLU A 140 -4.63 3.99 -11.65
CA GLU A 140 -5.60 4.45 -12.65
C GLU A 140 -5.28 4.00 -14.08
N GLY A 141 -4.01 3.60 -14.34
CA GLY A 141 -3.55 3.17 -15.66
C GLY A 141 -3.04 1.72 -15.70
N ARG A 142 -3.10 1.09 -16.88
CA ARG A 142 -2.67 -0.32 -17.06
C ARG A 142 -1.21 -0.55 -16.63
N GLN A 143 -0.32 0.38 -16.93
CA GLN A 143 1.10 0.27 -16.55
C GLN A 143 1.31 0.41 -15.05
N GLY A 144 0.62 1.37 -14.40
CA GLY A 144 0.64 1.51 -12.95
C GLY A 144 0.12 0.25 -12.24
N ALA A 145 -1.00 -0.30 -12.73
CA ALA A 145 -1.56 -1.55 -12.21
C ALA A 145 -0.61 -2.74 -12.41
N ALA A 146 0.07 -2.83 -13.57
CA ALA A 146 1.04 -3.91 -13.81
C ALA A 146 2.26 -3.83 -12.89
N LEU A 147 2.75 -2.63 -12.61
CA LEU A 147 3.84 -2.41 -11.66
C LEU A 147 3.43 -2.76 -10.23
N ALA A 148 2.27 -2.26 -9.79
CA ALA A 148 1.74 -2.57 -8.47
C ALA A 148 1.50 -4.08 -8.30
N LYS A 149 0.99 -4.75 -9.36
CA LYS A 149 0.86 -6.21 -9.36
C LYS A 149 2.21 -6.91 -9.24
N SER A 150 3.24 -6.47 -9.96
CA SER A 150 4.59 -7.04 -9.85
C SER A 150 5.18 -6.89 -8.44
N ALA A 151 4.93 -5.75 -7.78
CA ALA A 151 5.31 -5.52 -6.40
C ALA A 151 4.53 -6.43 -5.44
N LEU A 152 3.21 -6.57 -5.65
CA LEU A 152 2.35 -7.47 -4.88
C LEU A 152 2.76 -8.93 -5.05
N ASP A 153 3.19 -9.33 -6.25
CA ASP A 153 3.74 -10.65 -6.53
C ASP A 153 5.13 -10.88 -5.88
N GLY A 154 5.67 -9.89 -5.17
CA GLY A 154 6.90 -9.98 -4.39
C GLY A 154 8.19 -9.92 -5.22
N ALA A 155 8.18 -9.34 -6.41
CA ALA A 155 9.36 -9.26 -7.27
C ALA A 155 10.55 -8.57 -6.59
N LEU A 156 10.31 -7.45 -5.91
CA LEU A 156 11.35 -6.74 -5.14
C LEU A 156 11.82 -7.56 -3.95
N ALA A 157 10.89 -8.16 -3.19
CA ALA A 157 11.21 -8.98 -2.02
C ALA A 157 12.12 -10.17 -2.40
N ARG A 158 11.84 -10.84 -3.53
CA ARG A 158 12.71 -11.94 -4.02
C ARG A 158 14.10 -11.47 -4.38
N ARG A 159 14.25 -10.29 -5.02
CA ARG A 159 15.58 -9.75 -5.34
C ARG A 159 16.38 -9.41 -4.09
N ILE A 160 15.75 -8.75 -3.11
CA ILE A 160 16.39 -8.44 -1.82
C ILE A 160 16.77 -9.70 -1.06
N ALA A 161 15.89 -10.72 -1.02
CA ALA A 161 16.19 -12.00 -0.40
C ALA A 161 17.38 -12.72 -1.08
N GLY A 162 17.50 -12.62 -2.41
CA GLY A 162 18.67 -13.17 -3.14
C GLY A 162 19.99 -12.50 -2.73
N ILE A 163 19.99 -11.16 -2.63
CA ILE A 163 21.16 -10.40 -2.14
C ILE A 163 21.49 -10.81 -0.69
N GLN A 164 20.49 -10.86 0.17
CA GLN A 164 20.66 -11.25 1.57
C GLN A 164 21.23 -12.67 1.68
N ALA A 165 20.72 -13.64 0.93
CA ALA A 165 21.21 -15.01 0.94
C ALA A 165 22.68 -15.11 0.49
N ALA A 166 23.07 -14.39 -0.58
CA ALA A 166 24.44 -14.35 -1.05
C ALA A 166 25.40 -13.79 0.01
N LEU A 167 25.01 -12.67 0.66
CA LEU A 167 25.81 -12.06 1.73
C LEU A 167 25.88 -12.94 2.98
N GLN A 168 24.78 -13.61 3.35
CA GLN A 168 24.75 -14.54 4.49
C GLN A 168 25.65 -15.76 4.23
N THR A 169 25.62 -16.33 3.03
CA THR A 169 26.49 -17.45 2.65
C THR A 169 27.96 -17.04 2.74
N LEU A 170 28.31 -15.86 2.21
CA LEU A 170 29.68 -15.34 2.30
C LEU A 170 30.12 -15.10 3.75
N ALA A 171 29.26 -14.51 4.56
CA ALA A 171 29.53 -14.26 5.98
C ALA A 171 29.70 -15.57 6.76
N ALA A 172 28.83 -16.57 6.51
CA ALA A 172 28.95 -17.89 7.14
C ALA A 172 30.25 -18.59 6.76
N HIS A 173 30.67 -18.51 5.49
CA HIS A 173 31.92 -19.09 5.00
C HIS A 173 33.15 -18.43 5.65
N LEU A 174 33.15 -17.09 5.74
CA LEU A 174 34.21 -16.35 6.44
C LEU A 174 34.27 -16.70 7.93
N THR A 175 33.12 -16.79 8.58
CA THR A 175 33.06 -17.16 10.00
C THR A 175 33.60 -18.59 10.23
N ALA A 176 33.19 -19.54 9.40
CA ALA A 176 33.68 -20.92 9.50
C ALA A 176 35.19 -21.00 9.30
N TRP A 177 35.75 -20.25 8.31
CA TRP A 177 37.20 -20.23 8.07
C TRP A 177 37.98 -19.59 9.22
N ILE A 178 37.41 -18.60 9.90
CA ILE A 178 38.06 -17.96 11.07
C ILE A 178 37.98 -18.86 12.31
N ASP A 179 36.82 -19.46 12.57
CA ASP A 179 36.55 -20.23 13.81
C ASP A 179 37.17 -21.62 13.81
N TYR A 180 37.43 -22.19 12.61
CA TYR A 180 37.94 -23.56 12.44
C TYR A 180 39.20 -23.63 11.60
N PRO A 181 40.30 -22.95 12.02
CA PRO A 181 41.54 -22.87 11.22
C PRO A 181 42.27 -24.20 11.07
N GLU A 182 41.95 -25.20 11.92
CA GLU A 182 42.53 -26.54 11.88
C GLU A 182 41.73 -27.53 11.03
N GLU A 183 40.56 -27.10 10.51
CA GLU A 183 39.70 -27.94 9.67
C GLU A 183 39.90 -27.56 8.18
N ASP A 184 39.62 -28.53 7.27
CA ASP A 184 39.69 -28.30 5.81
C ASP A 184 38.57 -27.40 5.29
N VAL A 185 38.38 -26.22 5.91
CA VAL A 185 37.47 -25.20 5.42
C VAL A 185 38.17 -24.42 4.30
N PRO A 186 37.61 -24.38 3.07
CA PRO A 186 38.22 -23.66 1.98
C PRO A 186 38.39 -22.17 2.31
N GLU A 187 39.55 -21.60 2.02
CA GLU A 187 39.80 -20.18 2.16
C GLU A 187 38.92 -19.37 1.22
N VAL A 188 38.26 -18.34 1.75
CA VAL A 188 37.55 -17.35 0.92
C VAL A 188 38.59 -16.41 0.32
N SER A 189 38.88 -16.56 -0.96
CA SER A 189 39.83 -15.70 -1.62
C SER A 189 39.36 -14.25 -1.69
N GLN A 190 40.31 -13.30 -1.62
CA GLN A 190 40.01 -11.88 -1.78
C GLN A 190 39.27 -11.58 -3.10
N ALA A 191 39.60 -12.30 -4.17
CA ALA A 191 38.97 -12.16 -5.48
C ALA A 191 37.50 -12.56 -5.44
N GLU A 192 37.16 -13.69 -4.81
CA GLU A 192 35.79 -14.18 -4.63
C GLU A 192 34.95 -13.22 -3.77
N LEU A 193 35.53 -12.71 -2.69
CA LEU A 193 34.89 -11.72 -1.81
C LEU A 193 34.54 -10.44 -2.57
N ILE A 194 35.51 -9.87 -3.31
CA ILE A 194 35.31 -8.65 -4.11
C ILE A 194 34.27 -8.90 -5.21
N THR A 195 34.33 -10.03 -5.89
CA THR A 195 33.38 -10.37 -6.96
C THR A 195 31.96 -10.45 -6.41
N THR A 196 31.73 -11.24 -5.36
CA THR A 196 30.40 -11.38 -4.76
C THR A 196 29.85 -10.04 -4.28
N LEU A 197 30.64 -9.24 -3.56
CA LEU A 197 30.21 -7.92 -3.08
C LEU A 197 29.90 -6.96 -4.24
N SER A 198 30.71 -6.98 -5.31
CA SER A 198 30.49 -6.13 -6.48
C SER A 198 29.20 -6.50 -7.22
N GLU A 199 28.93 -7.78 -7.42
CA GLU A 199 27.69 -8.27 -8.04
C GLU A 199 26.44 -7.85 -7.25
N GLN A 200 26.49 -7.98 -5.91
CA GLN A 200 25.37 -7.56 -5.08
C GLN A 200 25.18 -6.03 -5.09
N LYS A 201 26.30 -5.29 -5.08
CA LYS A 201 26.27 -3.83 -5.22
C LYS A 201 25.66 -3.41 -6.54
N ASP A 202 26.07 -4.00 -7.65
CA ASP A 202 25.56 -3.68 -8.99
C ASP A 202 24.06 -3.99 -9.09
N THR A 203 23.60 -5.07 -8.45
CA THR A 203 22.17 -5.41 -8.36
C THR A 203 21.40 -4.33 -7.61
N LEU A 204 21.92 -3.84 -6.47
CA LEU A 204 21.31 -2.74 -5.71
C LEU A 204 21.30 -1.43 -6.51
N ASP A 205 22.39 -1.09 -7.19
CA ASP A 205 22.49 0.11 -8.01
C ASP A 205 21.47 0.09 -9.16
N GLN A 206 21.24 -1.06 -9.80
CA GLN A 206 20.18 -1.23 -10.81
C GLN A 206 18.77 -1.01 -10.21
N LEU A 207 18.49 -1.53 -9.02
CA LEU A 207 17.21 -1.30 -8.33
C LEU A 207 17.01 0.19 -8.02
N ILE A 208 18.05 0.87 -7.55
CA ILE A 208 18.01 2.31 -7.25
C ILE A 208 17.80 3.13 -8.52
N ALA A 209 18.52 2.82 -9.61
CA ALA A 209 18.37 3.52 -10.89
C ALA A 209 16.96 3.39 -11.48
N GLY A 210 16.30 2.24 -11.28
CA GLY A 210 14.91 2.00 -11.72
C GLY A 210 13.85 2.75 -10.91
N TYR A 211 14.17 3.23 -9.72
CA TYR A 211 13.19 3.84 -8.80
C TYR A 211 12.50 5.09 -9.38
N GLY A 212 13.27 5.95 -10.06
CA GLY A 212 12.72 7.20 -10.64
C GLY A 212 11.65 6.95 -11.71
N ALA A 213 11.90 6.01 -12.61
CA ALA A 213 10.93 5.64 -13.65
C ALA A 213 9.66 5.01 -13.04
N GLY A 214 9.82 4.14 -12.04
CA GLY A 214 8.70 3.56 -11.31
C GLY A 214 7.86 4.61 -10.57
N ALA A 215 8.48 5.64 -10.00
CA ALA A 215 7.78 6.72 -9.32
C ALA A 215 6.89 7.54 -10.28
N VAL A 216 7.36 7.81 -11.49
CA VAL A 216 6.58 8.49 -12.55
C VAL A 216 5.36 7.66 -12.95
N LEU A 217 5.52 6.37 -13.12
CA LEU A 217 4.40 5.48 -13.50
C LEU A 217 3.36 5.31 -12.38
N ARG A 218 3.78 5.43 -11.12
CA ARG A 218 2.87 5.32 -9.95
C ARG A 218 2.15 6.62 -9.64
N ARG A 219 2.89 7.73 -9.54
CA ARG A 219 2.37 9.03 -9.09
C ARG A 219 1.86 9.90 -10.23
N GLY A 220 2.25 9.57 -11.45
CA GLY A 220 2.07 10.44 -12.60
C GLY A 220 3.13 11.54 -12.67
N VAL A 221 2.96 12.42 -13.63
CA VAL A 221 3.80 13.61 -13.86
C VAL A 221 3.01 14.85 -13.50
N ASP A 222 3.51 15.66 -12.59
CA ASP A 222 2.94 16.95 -12.27
C ASP A 222 3.21 17.93 -13.42
N CYS A 223 2.14 18.42 -14.03
CA CYS A 223 2.18 19.28 -15.20
C CYS A 223 1.48 20.60 -14.92
N VAL A 224 2.19 21.71 -15.05
CA VAL A 224 1.66 23.06 -14.86
C VAL A 224 1.54 23.76 -16.21
N LEU A 225 0.34 24.24 -16.54
CA LEU A 225 0.08 25.01 -17.75
C LEU A 225 0.38 26.50 -17.51
N LEU A 226 1.53 26.96 -18.04
CA LEU A 226 1.93 28.38 -17.95
C LEU A 226 1.62 29.13 -19.24
N GLY A 227 1.11 30.37 -19.13
CA GLY A 227 0.86 31.21 -20.27
C GLY A 227 0.03 32.45 -19.93
N ARG A 228 0.05 33.45 -20.82
CA ARG A 228 -0.75 34.68 -20.67
C ARG A 228 -2.24 34.37 -20.59
N PRO A 229 -3.08 35.25 -20.01
CA PRO A 229 -4.53 35.09 -20.07
C PRO A 229 -5.02 34.98 -21.54
N ASN A 230 -6.05 34.19 -21.77
CA ASN A 230 -6.71 34.00 -23.08
C ASN A 230 -5.86 33.44 -24.23
N VAL A 231 -4.78 32.73 -23.97
CA VAL A 231 -3.94 32.07 -25.00
C VAL A 231 -4.38 30.65 -25.33
N GLY A 232 -5.52 30.18 -24.82
CA GLY A 232 -6.03 28.82 -25.10
C GLY A 232 -5.62 27.75 -24.10
N LYS A 233 -5.16 28.09 -22.88
CA LYS A 233 -4.84 27.13 -21.84
C LYS A 233 -5.99 26.19 -21.51
N SER A 234 -7.17 26.74 -21.27
CA SER A 234 -8.38 25.96 -21.00
C SER A 234 -8.81 25.09 -22.19
N THR A 235 -8.57 25.57 -23.43
CA THR A 235 -8.83 24.77 -24.63
C THR A 235 -7.87 23.58 -24.72
N LEU A 236 -6.59 23.81 -24.42
CA LEU A 236 -5.60 22.72 -24.37
C LEU A 236 -5.93 21.72 -23.25
N LEU A 237 -6.32 22.21 -22.08
CA LEU A 237 -6.72 21.41 -20.95
C LEU A 237 -7.94 20.54 -21.29
N ASN A 238 -8.95 21.14 -21.92
CA ASN A 238 -10.14 20.45 -22.39
C ASN A 238 -9.82 19.44 -23.52
N LEU A 239 -8.88 19.74 -24.39
CA LEU A 239 -8.41 18.84 -25.44
C LEU A 239 -7.69 17.64 -24.81
N LEU A 240 -6.79 17.87 -23.85
CA LEU A 240 -6.10 16.80 -23.12
C LEU A 240 -7.08 15.95 -22.28
N ALA A 241 -8.10 16.58 -21.70
CA ALA A 241 -9.16 15.90 -20.95
C ALA A 241 -10.15 15.16 -21.87
N GLY A 242 -10.33 15.60 -23.12
CA GLY A 242 -11.25 15.03 -24.09
C GLY A 242 -10.68 13.88 -24.93
N PHE A 243 -9.38 13.60 -24.86
CA PHE A 243 -8.82 12.37 -25.41
C PHE A 243 -9.22 11.19 -24.54
N ASP A 244 -10.23 10.45 -25.00
CA ASP A 244 -10.85 9.24 -24.47
C ASP A 244 -10.28 8.72 -23.14
N ARG A 245 -11.09 8.83 -22.09
CA ARG A 245 -10.95 8.31 -20.73
C ARG A 245 -10.27 9.22 -19.69
N ALA A 246 -10.65 10.50 -19.63
CA ALA A 246 -10.44 11.26 -18.41
C ALA A 246 -11.36 10.71 -17.30
N ILE A 247 -10.84 9.84 -16.46
CA ILE A 247 -11.48 9.52 -15.20
C ILE A 247 -11.24 10.71 -14.28
N VAL A 248 -12.21 11.61 -14.21
CA VAL A 248 -12.22 12.73 -13.26
C VAL A 248 -12.47 12.14 -11.88
N THR A 249 -11.43 11.89 -11.13
CA THR A 249 -11.55 11.55 -9.70
C THR A 249 -11.42 12.83 -8.89
N SER A 250 -12.54 13.35 -8.40
CA SER A 250 -12.54 14.31 -7.31
C SER A 250 -12.19 13.59 -6.02
N ILE A 251 -10.92 13.56 -5.65
CA ILE A 251 -10.51 13.10 -4.32
C ILE A 251 -10.77 14.24 -3.35
N ALA A 252 -11.90 14.19 -2.66
CA ALA A 252 -12.18 15.03 -1.51
C ALA A 252 -11.28 14.59 -0.35
N GLY A 253 -10.31 15.44 0.05
CA GLY A 253 -9.61 15.18 1.32
C GLY A 253 -8.19 15.66 1.49
N THR A 254 -7.57 16.40 0.56
CA THR A 254 -6.26 17.02 0.83
C THR A 254 -6.31 18.53 0.63
N THR A 255 -6.52 19.22 1.73
CA THR A 255 -6.34 20.67 1.85
C THR A 255 -4.88 21.01 1.65
N ARG A 256 -4.46 21.37 0.43
CA ARG A 256 -3.38 22.34 0.13
C ARG A 256 -2.87 22.42 -1.30
N ASP A 257 -3.19 21.47 -2.18
CA ASP A 257 -2.80 21.57 -3.59
C ASP A 257 -4.04 21.42 -4.46
N VAL A 258 -4.36 22.46 -5.22
CA VAL A 258 -5.51 22.46 -6.14
C VAL A 258 -5.13 21.61 -7.35
N LEU A 259 -5.33 20.30 -7.24
CA LEU A 259 -5.26 19.38 -8.36
C LEU A 259 -6.53 19.59 -9.18
N GLU A 260 -6.44 20.25 -10.33
CA GLU A 260 -7.64 20.55 -11.12
C GLU A 260 -8.10 19.38 -11.98
N GLN A 261 -7.17 18.59 -12.51
CA GLN A 261 -7.53 17.45 -13.36
C GLN A 261 -6.40 16.43 -13.50
N ALA A 262 -6.73 15.12 -13.43
CA ALA A 262 -5.83 14.06 -13.81
C ALA A 262 -6.22 13.51 -15.18
N VAL A 263 -5.24 13.35 -16.08
CA VAL A 263 -5.43 12.83 -17.43
C VAL A 263 -4.48 11.67 -17.68
N ILE A 264 -4.99 10.59 -18.22
CA ILE A 264 -4.15 9.44 -18.64
C ILE A 264 -3.82 9.62 -20.12
N LEU A 265 -2.51 9.64 -20.44
CA LEU A 265 -2.05 9.79 -21.82
C LEU A 265 -2.23 8.49 -22.61
N GLY A 266 -3.29 8.43 -23.41
CA GLY A 266 -3.55 7.38 -24.41
C GLY A 266 -3.16 5.98 -23.97
N ASP A 267 -2.52 5.21 -24.83
CA ASP A 267 -2.09 3.84 -24.57
C ASP A 267 -0.85 3.73 -23.65
N THR A 268 -0.17 4.84 -23.36
CA THR A 268 1.01 4.84 -22.49
C THR A 268 0.66 4.58 -21.03
N GLY A 269 -0.60 4.85 -20.63
CA GLY A 269 -1.05 4.70 -19.25
C GLY A 269 -0.36 5.65 -18.26
N ILE A 270 0.37 6.68 -18.75
CA ILE A 270 1.02 7.68 -17.89
C ILE A 270 -0.02 8.70 -17.45
N ARG A 271 -0.13 8.90 -16.14
CA ARG A 271 -0.98 9.91 -15.54
C ARG A 271 -0.29 11.27 -15.58
N LEU A 272 -0.98 12.31 -16.08
CA LEU A 272 -0.61 13.71 -15.91
C LEU A 272 -1.50 14.33 -14.85
N ASN A 273 -0.89 14.90 -13.81
CA ASN A 273 -1.56 15.71 -12.81
C ASN A 273 -1.51 17.18 -13.30
N LEU A 274 -2.62 17.68 -13.81
CA LEU A 274 -2.68 19.02 -14.38
C LEU A 274 -3.05 20.03 -13.29
N PHE A 275 -2.23 21.07 -13.15
CA PHE A 275 -2.46 22.17 -12.23
C PHE A 275 -2.76 23.45 -13.04
N ASP A 276 -3.90 24.13 -12.81
CA ASP A 276 -4.17 25.43 -13.41
C ASP A 276 -3.53 26.56 -12.58
N THR A 277 -2.81 27.40 -13.27
CA THR A 277 -2.19 28.61 -12.70
C THR A 277 -3.13 29.81 -12.67
N ALA A 278 -4.40 29.67 -13.10
CA ALA A 278 -5.36 30.79 -13.09
C ALA A 278 -5.66 31.32 -11.67
N GLY A 279 -5.34 30.55 -10.62
CA GLY A 279 -5.47 30.95 -9.21
C GLY A 279 -4.25 31.64 -8.61
N VAL A 280 -3.11 31.67 -9.30
CA VAL A 280 -1.90 32.39 -8.84
C VAL A 280 -1.96 33.84 -9.36
N ARG A 281 -2.95 34.59 -8.88
CA ARG A 281 -2.95 36.06 -9.02
C ARG A 281 -2.00 36.62 -7.97
N ASP A 282 -0.96 37.32 -8.44
CA ASP A 282 -0.15 38.31 -7.77
C ASP A 282 -0.18 38.34 -6.24
N VAL A 283 0.66 37.53 -5.64
CA VAL A 283 1.29 37.93 -4.39
C VAL A 283 2.68 38.38 -4.77
N GLY A 284 2.84 39.74 -4.83
CA GLY A 284 4.11 40.35 -5.16
C GLY A 284 5.25 39.81 -4.31
N GLY A 285 6.24 39.27 -4.96
CA GLY A 285 7.44 38.73 -4.33
C GLY A 285 7.88 37.45 -5.03
N ALA A 286 8.94 37.56 -5.80
CA ALA A 286 9.59 36.46 -6.51
C ALA A 286 9.80 35.25 -5.61
N ARG A 287 8.90 34.27 -5.66
CA ARG A 287 9.19 32.93 -5.23
C ARG A 287 9.48 32.10 -6.47
N ARG A 288 10.74 31.74 -6.60
CA ARG A 288 11.22 30.81 -7.61
C ARG A 288 10.34 29.58 -7.60
N CYS A 289 9.74 29.25 -8.75
CA CYS A 289 9.15 27.94 -8.97
C CYS A 289 10.23 26.90 -8.68
N CYS A 290 10.12 26.21 -7.54
CA CYS A 290 10.97 25.10 -7.22
C CYS A 290 10.64 23.95 -8.16
N GLY A 291 11.46 23.81 -9.19
CA GLY A 291 11.69 22.53 -9.83
C GLY A 291 12.19 21.54 -8.78
N SER A 292 11.66 20.32 -8.85
CA SER A 292 12.20 19.10 -8.28
C SER A 292 12.81 19.21 -6.88
N ARG A 293 12.01 19.08 -5.84
CA ARG A 293 12.53 18.58 -4.57
C ARG A 293 12.44 17.05 -4.56
N GLY A 294 13.36 16.43 -5.29
CA GLY A 294 13.91 15.19 -4.86
C GLY A 294 14.79 15.51 -3.65
N HIS A 295 14.38 15.16 -2.46
CA HIS A 295 15.32 15.11 -1.35
C HIS A 295 16.31 13.99 -1.66
N PRO A 296 17.62 14.28 -1.80
CA PRO A 296 18.60 13.23 -1.67
C PRO A 296 18.58 12.78 -0.20
N PRO A 297 18.66 11.47 0.08
CA PRO A 297 18.86 11.01 1.44
C PRO A 297 20.17 11.60 1.94
N GLN A 298 20.11 12.37 3.01
CA GLN A 298 21.30 12.80 3.75
C GLN A 298 21.91 11.54 4.36
N LEU A 299 22.94 11.04 3.71
CA LEU A 299 23.93 10.17 4.34
C LEU A 299 24.68 11.05 5.34
N GLU A 300 24.29 10.98 6.61
CA GLU A 300 25.12 11.44 7.71
C GLU A 300 26.43 10.66 7.69
N LYS A 301 27.49 11.35 7.31
CA LYS A 301 28.85 10.88 7.53
C LYS A 301 29.11 10.84 9.02
N ALA A 302 28.98 9.69 9.63
CA ALA A 302 29.67 9.37 10.87
C ALA A 302 31.17 9.29 10.55
N GLY A 303 31.92 10.24 11.03
CA GLY A 303 33.37 10.22 10.83
C GLY A 303 34.09 11.35 11.52
N GLY A 304 34.68 11.07 12.66
CA GLY A 304 35.96 11.68 13.05
C GLY A 304 35.92 12.89 13.96
N SER A 305 35.89 12.61 15.25
CA SER A 305 36.50 13.38 16.29
C SER A 305 37.87 13.97 15.90
N ARG A 306 38.02 15.27 15.93
CA ARG A 306 39.28 15.91 16.30
C ARG A 306 39.04 17.23 17.02
N ALA A 307 39.48 17.23 18.25
CA ALA A 307 39.63 18.41 19.11
C ALA A 307 40.51 19.44 18.43
N GLY A 308 40.14 20.70 18.51
CA GLY A 308 40.94 21.84 18.13
C GLY A 308 40.50 23.06 18.90
N ALA A 309 41.25 23.33 19.98
CA ALA A 309 41.09 24.44 20.87
C ALA A 309 41.32 25.81 20.19
N GLY A 310 40.66 26.84 20.70
CA GLY A 310 41.26 28.18 20.70
C GLY A 310 40.46 29.28 20.01
N ARG A 311 39.79 30.11 20.67
CA ARG A 311 40.16 31.42 21.24
C ARG A 311 38.92 32.22 21.58
N VAL A 312 38.81 32.42 22.84
CA VAL A 312 38.05 33.52 23.46
C VAL A 312 38.69 34.86 23.06
N ARG A 313 37.90 35.84 22.65
CA ARG A 313 38.23 37.25 22.76
C ARG A 313 37.07 38.00 23.42
N PRO A 314 37.39 38.79 24.47
CA PRO A 314 36.39 39.51 25.22
C PRO A 314 36.22 40.96 24.73
N GLY A 315 35.05 41.50 25.04
CA GLY A 315 34.88 42.88 25.43
C GLY A 315 34.73 43.93 24.35
N ARG A 316 33.72 44.77 24.45
CA ARG A 316 33.64 45.91 25.35
C ARG A 316 32.28 46.61 25.26
N PRO A 317 31.91 47.39 26.27
CA PRO A 317 30.56 47.84 26.50
C PRO A 317 30.33 49.27 25.96
N ARG A 318 29.05 49.54 25.64
CA ARG A 318 28.37 50.80 26.06
C ARG A 318 26.87 50.65 25.80
#